data_97d63ee3c5ea013e6a8b808ea3cdbed5
#
_entry.id   97d63ee3c5ea013e6a8b808ea3cdbed5
#
_cell.length_a   1.000
_cell.length_b   1.000
_cell.length_c   1.000
_cell.angle_alpha   90.00
_cell.angle_beta   90.00
_cell.angle_gamma   90.00
#
_symmetry.space_group_name_H-M   'P 1'
#
loop_
_entity.id
_entity.type
_entity.pdbx_description
1 polymer ?
#
loop_
_entity_poly.entity_id
_entity_poly.type
_entity_poly.pdbx_seq_one_letter_code
_entity_poly.pdbx_strand_id
1 'polypeptide(L)'
;MKKLWVEQYRPNTVDGYVFRDENQKKQIMTWIKDKSIPHLMLSGSPGIGKTTLAKMLLNEIGIEEYDILELNASRTNSVDDVREKITNFVQMMPFGPFKVVLLDEADYLSPNAQAALRGVMEEYHQTARFILTCNAPNRIMDAIHSRCQQMHFSSIDQTEFTARIATILVEEGVEFDLDTLDTYVKITYPDLRKCINFVQQNVRDGSLLSANASDAGVADYKVQMVELFKAGKIKQARQLLCASARPEEMGDIYRWMYDNLDLFGKDEETKDQAVLVIKQGLVDHMLIADPEINLSAVLIKLARLQ
;
A
#
# COMPACT_ATOMS: atom_id res chain seq x y z
N MET A 1 1.24 -2.46 28.27
CA MET A 1 1.41 -1.80 26.96
C MET A 1 0.14 -2.06 26.14
N LYS A 2 -0.54 -1.04 25.60
CA LYS A 2 -1.67 -1.27 24.68
C LYS A 2 -1.11 -1.95 23.42
N LYS A 3 -1.70 -3.09 23.02
CA LYS A 3 -1.32 -3.77 21.80
C LYS A 3 -1.72 -2.91 20.59
N LEU A 4 -0.90 -2.93 19.54
CA LEU A 4 -1.24 -2.26 18.27
C LEU A 4 -2.29 -3.11 17.54
N TRP A 5 -3.42 -2.54 17.25
CA TRP A 5 -4.52 -3.23 16.54
C TRP A 5 -4.10 -3.76 15.18
N VAL A 6 -3.24 -3.03 14.47
CA VAL A 6 -2.68 -3.46 13.18
C VAL A 6 -1.99 -4.83 13.26
N GLU A 7 -1.30 -5.12 14.37
CA GLU A 7 -0.63 -6.41 14.54
C GLU A 7 -1.56 -7.46 15.19
N GLN A 8 -2.43 -7.02 16.11
CA GLN A 8 -3.37 -7.92 16.80
C GLN A 8 -4.41 -8.50 15.83
N TYR A 9 -4.91 -7.67 14.91
CA TYR A 9 -5.95 -8.02 13.94
C TYR A 9 -5.40 -8.37 12.55
N ARG A 10 -4.09 -8.64 12.45
CA ARG A 10 -3.51 -9.11 11.19
C ARG A 10 -4.09 -10.49 10.85
N PRO A 11 -4.78 -10.66 9.71
CA PRO A 11 -5.40 -11.93 9.35
C PRO A 11 -4.36 -13.04 9.20
N ASN A 12 -4.63 -14.17 9.83
CA ASN A 12 -3.86 -15.41 9.67
C ASN A 12 -4.63 -16.46 8.88
N THR A 13 -5.92 -16.22 8.62
CA THR A 13 -6.83 -17.12 7.91
C THR A 13 -7.55 -16.37 6.79
N VAL A 14 -8.12 -17.11 5.85
CA VAL A 14 -8.87 -16.59 4.71
C VAL A 14 -10.07 -15.74 5.16
N ASP A 15 -10.78 -16.16 6.20
CA ASP A 15 -12.01 -15.50 6.68
C ASP A 15 -11.74 -14.09 7.22
N GLY A 16 -10.53 -13.83 7.71
CA GLY A 16 -10.13 -12.51 8.21
C GLY A 16 -9.54 -11.58 7.15
N TYR A 17 -9.29 -12.07 5.94
CA TYR A 17 -8.62 -11.30 4.90
C TYR A 17 -9.63 -10.61 3.97
N VAL A 18 -9.40 -9.33 3.68
CA VAL A 18 -10.22 -8.53 2.74
C VAL A 18 -9.68 -8.73 1.33
N PHE A 19 -10.44 -9.41 0.49
CA PHE A 19 -10.07 -9.65 -0.90
C PHE A 19 -10.48 -8.47 -1.80
N ARG A 20 -9.78 -8.35 -2.93
CA ARG A 20 -10.15 -7.37 -3.95
C ARG A 20 -11.49 -7.73 -4.62
N ASP A 21 -11.65 -9.02 -4.95
CA ASP A 21 -12.80 -9.57 -5.64
C ASP A 21 -12.90 -11.09 -5.43
N GLU A 22 -14.05 -11.66 -5.80
CA GLU A 22 -14.32 -13.10 -5.71
C GLU A 22 -13.37 -13.96 -6.57
N ASN A 23 -12.84 -13.44 -7.67
CA ASN A 23 -11.91 -14.19 -8.53
C ASN A 23 -10.56 -14.37 -7.81
N GLN A 24 -10.07 -13.31 -7.16
CA GLN A 24 -8.88 -13.39 -6.34
C GLN A 24 -9.06 -14.41 -5.20
N LYS A 25 -10.20 -14.37 -4.51
CA LYS A 25 -10.52 -15.32 -3.44
C LYS A 25 -10.53 -16.76 -3.94
N LYS A 26 -11.21 -17.04 -5.05
CA LYS A 26 -11.24 -18.37 -5.69
C LYS A 26 -9.86 -18.87 -6.06
N GLN A 27 -9.01 -18.01 -6.61
CA GLN A 27 -7.64 -18.38 -6.98
C GLN A 27 -6.81 -18.76 -5.76
N ILE A 28 -6.88 -17.96 -4.69
CA ILE A 28 -6.20 -18.25 -3.42
C ILE A 28 -6.71 -19.56 -2.82
N MET A 29 -8.03 -19.78 -2.79
CA MET A 29 -8.62 -21.03 -2.29
C MET A 29 -8.17 -22.25 -3.10
N THR A 30 -7.97 -22.11 -4.41
CA THR A 30 -7.42 -23.19 -5.24
C THR A 30 -6.00 -23.55 -4.81
N TRP A 31 -5.13 -22.57 -4.61
CA TRP A 31 -3.76 -22.81 -4.15
C TRP A 31 -3.68 -23.47 -2.77
N ILE A 32 -4.56 -23.03 -1.85
CA ILE A 32 -4.67 -23.63 -0.50
C ILE A 32 -5.11 -25.09 -0.61
N LYS A 33 -6.13 -25.38 -1.42
CA LYS A 33 -6.63 -26.74 -1.65
C LYS A 33 -5.57 -27.65 -2.27
N ASP A 34 -4.84 -27.14 -3.27
CA ASP A 34 -3.81 -27.91 -3.99
C ASP A 34 -2.49 -27.98 -3.20
N LYS A 35 -2.40 -27.28 -2.07
CA LYS A 35 -1.18 -27.14 -1.25
C LYS A 35 0.04 -26.78 -2.09
N SER A 36 -0.15 -25.95 -3.09
CA SER A 36 0.88 -25.56 -4.05
C SER A 36 0.67 -24.16 -4.56
N ILE A 37 1.75 -23.41 -4.71
CA ILE A 37 1.75 -22.06 -5.27
C ILE A 37 2.79 -21.93 -6.38
N PRO A 38 2.55 -21.07 -7.39
CA PRO A 38 3.61 -20.66 -8.31
C PRO A 38 4.55 -19.66 -7.61
N HIS A 39 5.59 -19.19 -8.32
CA HIS A 39 6.24 -17.96 -7.90
C HIS A 39 5.24 -16.81 -8.00
N LEU A 40 5.15 -15.96 -6.98
CA LEU A 40 4.17 -14.88 -6.90
C LEU A 40 4.84 -13.51 -6.89
N MET A 41 4.23 -12.56 -7.56
CA MET A 41 4.54 -11.14 -7.43
C MET A 41 3.27 -10.39 -7.04
N LEU A 42 3.26 -9.87 -5.79
CA LEU A 42 2.15 -9.13 -5.21
C LEU A 42 2.49 -7.64 -5.26
N SER A 43 1.86 -6.90 -6.17
CA SER A 43 2.13 -5.48 -6.39
C SER A 43 0.94 -4.60 -6.03
N GLY A 44 1.18 -3.36 -5.61
CA GLY A 44 0.13 -2.37 -5.29
C GLY A 44 0.53 -1.40 -4.20
N SER A 45 -0.39 -0.51 -3.81
CA SER A 45 -0.18 0.54 -2.83
C SER A 45 0.24 0.01 -1.45
N PRO A 46 0.95 0.79 -0.63
CA PRO A 46 1.24 0.44 0.77
C PRO A 46 -0.05 0.18 1.57
N GLY A 47 0.03 -0.64 2.61
CA GLY A 47 -1.07 -0.87 3.55
C GLY A 47 -2.27 -1.70 3.03
N ILE A 48 -2.25 -2.15 1.77
CA ILE A 48 -3.35 -2.88 1.11
C ILE A 48 -3.36 -4.40 1.41
N GLY A 49 -2.43 -4.90 2.23
CA GLY A 49 -2.45 -6.30 2.68
C GLY A 49 -1.57 -7.29 1.90
N LYS A 50 -0.66 -6.87 1.01
CA LYS A 50 0.21 -7.78 0.21
C LYS A 50 1.00 -8.78 1.06
N THR A 51 1.77 -8.31 2.01
CA THR A 51 2.57 -9.15 2.93
C THR A 51 1.68 -10.00 3.83
N THR A 52 0.52 -9.47 4.21
CA THR A 52 -0.49 -10.21 4.98
C THR A 52 -1.04 -11.39 4.18
N LEU A 53 -1.37 -11.18 2.89
CA LEU A 53 -1.81 -12.27 2.00
C LEU A 53 -0.75 -13.36 1.89
N ALA A 54 0.50 -12.96 1.68
CA ALA A 54 1.60 -13.93 1.58
C ALA A 54 1.70 -14.82 2.83
N LYS A 55 1.71 -14.19 4.01
CA LYS A 55 1.80 -14.91 5.30
C LYS A 55 0.59 -15.79 5.56
N MET A 56 -0.61 -15.27 5.34
CA MET A 56 -1.86 -16.02 5.48
C MET A 56 -1.87 -17.24 4.55
N LEU A 57 -1.49 -17.06 3.29
CA LEU A 57 -1.43 -18.14 2.31
C LEU A 57 -0.47 -19.26 2.73
N LEU A 58 0.71 -18.91 3.22
CA LEU A 58 1.69 -19.89 3.71
C LEU A 58 1.19 -20.64 4.94
N ASN A 59 0.52 -19.96 5.86
CA ASN A 59 -0.09 -20.56 7.03
C ASN A 59 -1.21 -21.54 6.65
N GLU A 60 -2.11 -21.16 5.74
CA GLU A 60 -3.24 -21.99 5.29
C GLU A 60 -2.79 -23.22 4.48
N ILE A 61 -1.71 -23.11 3.71
CA ILE A 61 -1.09 -24.26 3.01
C ILE A 61 -0.43 -25.21 4.00
N GLY A 62 -0.03 -24.72 5.17
CA GLY A 62 0.67 -25.46 6.20
C GLY A 62 2.18 -25.57 5.94
N ILE A 63 2.80 -24.51 5.42
CA ILE A 63 4.26 -24.44 5.29
C ILE A 63 4.86 -24.13 6.66
N GLU A 64 5.76 -24.99 7.11
CA GLU A 64 6.44 -24.85 8.39
C GLU A 64 7.40 -23.66 8.39
N GLU A 65 7.57 -23.00 9.54
CA GLU A 65 8.42 -21.82 9.70
C GLU A 65 9.88 -22.08 9.24
N TYR A 66 10.39 -23.28 9.41
CA TYR A 66 11.74 -23.68 8.98
C TYR A 66 11.89 -23.76 7.45
N ASP A 67 10.78 -23.81 6.71
CA ASP A 67 10.74 -23.80 5.25
C ASP A 67 10.40 -22.41 4.69
N ILE A 68 10.36 -21.38 5.54
CA ILE A 68 10.13 -20.00 5.14
C ILE A 68 11.34 -19.12 5.46
N LEU A 69 11.89 -18.46 4.45
CA LEU A 69 12.87 -17.39 4.61
C LEU A 69 12.22 -16.06 4.29
N GLU A 70 12.01 -15.22 5.31
CA GLU A 70 11.50 -13.87 5.14
C GLU A 70 12.64 -12.85 5.12
N LEU A 71 12.75 -12.09 4.05
CA LEU A 71 13.72 -11.02 3.89
C LEU A 71 13.03 -9.73 3.48
N ASN A 72 13.38 -8.62 4.11
CA ASN A 72 12.95 -7.30 3.68
C ASN A 72 14.07 -6.65 2.84
N ALA A 73 13.80 -6.43 1.55
CA ALA A 73 14.78 -5.91 0.61
C ALA A 73 15.18 -4.45 0.87
N SER A 74 14.38 -3.68 1.61
CA SER A 74 14.77 -2.32 2.00
C SER A 74 15.88 -2.30 3.07
N ARG A 75 16.03 -3.39 3.84
CA ARG A 75 17.08 -3.56 4.86
C ARG A 75 18.25 -4.40 4.35
N THR A 76 18.00 -5.31 3.41
CA THR A 76 18.95 -6.29 2.89
C THR A 76 18.97 -6.17 1.38
N ASN A 77 19.66 -5.16 0.84
CA ASN A 77 19.65 -4.82 -0.58
C ASN A 77 20.99 -5.13 -1.29
N SER A 78 22.00 -5.59 -0.56
CA SER A 78 23.27 -5.95 -1.16
C SER A 78 23.14 -7.25 -1.97
N VAL A 79 23.90 -7.33 -3.06
CA VAL A 79 23.91 -8.52 -3.94
C VAL A 79 24.38 -9.75 -3.20
N ASP A 80 25.43 -9.59 -2.38
CA ASP A 80 26.07 -10.70 -1.67
C ASP A 80 25.17 -11.24 -0.57
N ASP A 81 24.53 -10.36 0.21
CA ASP A 81 23.56 -10.77 1.25
C ASP A 81 22.39 -11.56 0.68
N VAL A 82 21.79 -11.05 -0.41
CA VAL A 82 20.66 -11.71 -1.06
C VAL A 82 21.09 -13.06 -1.64
N ARG A 83 22.22 -13.07 -2.37
CA ARG A 83 22.73 -14.27 -3.03
C ARG A 83 23.10 -15.35 -2.01
N GLU A 84 23.87 -15.00 -0.99
CA GLU A 84 24.35 -15.95 0.00
C GLU A 84 23.21 -16.50 0.87
N LYS A 85 22.37 -15.63 1.46
CA LYS A 85 21.28 -16.03 2.35
C LYS A 85 20.24 -16.88 1.62
N ILE A 86 19.83 -16.45 0.43
CA ILE A 86 18.81 -17.18 -0.34
C ILE A 86 19.36 -18.49 -0.84
N THR A 87 20.57 -18.50 -1.43
CA THR A 87 21.16 -19.73 -1.98
C THR A 87 21.36 -20.78 -0.88
N ASN A 88 21.97 -20.39 0.25
CA ASN A 88 22.17 -21.32 1.37
C ASN A 88 20.84 -21.90 1.87
N PHE A 89 19.79 -21.10 1.93
CA PHE A 89 18.49 -21.55 2.36
C PHE A 89 17.82 -22.52 1.39
N VAL A 90 17.81 -22.24 0.08
CA VAL A 90 17.13 -23.07 -0.92
C VAL A 90 17.90 -24.34 -1.28
N GLN A 91 19.20 -24.41 -0.96
CA GLN A 91 20.01 -25.63 -1.10
C GLN A 91 19.68 -26.69 -0.05
N MET A 92 19.15 -26.29 1.09
CA MET A 92 18.73 -27.25 2.12
C MET A 92 17.44 -27.94 1.69
N MET A 93 17.35 -29.25 1.97
CA MET A 93 16.13 -30.01 1.71
C MET A 93 14.95 -29.41 2.50
N PRO A 94 13.76 -29.25 1.88
CA PRO A 94 12.56 -28.83 2.60
C PRO A 94 12.09 -29.92 3.56
N PHE A 95 11.53 -29.53 4.69
CA PHE A 95 10.79 -30.45 5.58
C PHE A 95 9.40 -30.76 5.04
N GLY A 96 8.78 -29.77 4.40
CA GLY A 96 7.49 -29.87 3.73
C GLY A 96 7.60 -30.07 2.21
N PRO A 97 6.60 -29.67 1.43
CA PRO A 97 6.57 -29.88 -0.02
C PRO A 97 7.61 -29.04 -0.78
N PHE A 98 7.93 -27.86 -0.29
CA PHE A 98 8.89 -26.91 -0.89
C PHE A 98 9.30 -25.83 0.12
N LYS A 99 10.44 -25.20 -0.14
CA LYS A 99 10.86 -23.99 0.58
C LYS A 99 10.21 -22.76 0.00
N VAL A 100 10.04 -21.73 0.84
CA VAL A 100 9.50 -20.44 0.42
C VAL A 100 10.46 -19.32 0.78
N VAL A 101 10.75 -18.47 -0.20
CA VAL A 101 11.47 -17.21 0.00
C VAL A 101 10.47 -16.07 -0.16
N LEU A 102 10.14 -15.39 0.94
CA LEU A 102 9.30 -14.20 0.96
C LEU A 102 10.20 -12.95 0.96
N LEU A 103 10.20 -12.25 -0.17
CA LEU A 103 10.92 -10.99 -0.34
C LEU A 103 9.96 -9.83 -0.24
N ASP A 104 9.94 -9.18 0.92
CA ASP A 104 9.14 -7.98 1.13
C ASP A 104 9.85 -6.74 0.58
N GLU A 105 9.10 -5.83 -0.06
CA GLU A 105 9.63 -4.62 -0.69
C GLU A 105 10.70 -4.89 -1.76
N ALA A 106 10.48 -5.89 -2.61
CA ALA A 106 11.45 -6.35 -3.61
C ALA A 106 11.88 -5.27 -4.64
N ASP A 107 11.10 -4.21 -4.79
CA ASP A 107 11.42 -3.03 -5.60
C ASP A 107 12.58 -2.18 -5.06
N TYR A 108 13.09 -2.48 -3.85
CA TYR A 108 14.33 -1.91 -3.32
C TYR A 108 15.59 -2.72 -3.68
N LEU A 109 15.46 -3.91 -4.27
CA LEU A 109 16.61 -4.69 -4.73
C LEU A 109 17.38 -3.96 -5.84
N SER A 110 18.71 -3.93 -5.73
CA SER A 110 19.53 -3.43 -6.82
C SER A 110 19.41 -4.29 -8.08
N PRO A 111 19.68 -3.75 -9.28
CA PRO A 111 19.61 -4.52 -10.53
C PRO A 111 20.49 -5.79 -10.51
N ASN A 112 21.64 -5.73 -9.86
CA ASN A 112 22.54 -6.88 -9.70
C ASN A 112 21.95 -7.93 -8.75
N ALA A 113 21.29 -7.51 -7.66
CA ALA A 113 20.61 -8.43 -6.75
C ALA A 113 19.42 -9.11 -7.45
N GLN A 114 18.67 -8.38 -8.26
CA GLN A 114 17.58 -8.95 -9.08
C GLN A 114 18.10 -9.96 -10.10
N ALA A 115 19.25 -9.69 -10.75
CA ALA A 115 19.86 -10.64 -11.68
C ALA A 115 20.34 -11.94 -10.98
N ALA A 116 20.88 -11.81 -9.76
CA ALA A 116 21.25 -12.97 -8.93
C ALA A 116 20.00 -13.76 -8.52
N LEU A 117 18.94 -13.07 -8.05
CA LEU A 117 17.67 -13.68 -7.68
C LEU A 117 17.06 -14.49 -8.84
N ARG A 118 17.08 -13.92 -10.07
CA ARG A 118 16.62 -14.62 -11.26
C ARG A 118 17.34 -15.97 -11.44
N GLY A 119 18.68 -15.98 -11.30
CA GLY A 119 19.48 -17.21 -11.41
C GLY A 119 19.06 -18.27 -10.38
N VAL A 120 18.87 -17.87 -9.13
CA VAL A 120 18.42 -18.76 -8.05
C VAL A 120 17.00 -19.27 -8.30
N MET A 121 16.09 -18.44 -8.79
CA MET A 121 14.73 -18.85 -9.15
C MET A 121 14.73 -19.91 -10.26
N GLU A 122 15.62 -19.79 -11.26
CA GLU A 122 15.76 -20.76 -12.34
C GLU A 122 16.34 -22.09 -11.84
N GLU A 123 17.35 -22.04 -10.99
CA GLU A 123 18.06 -23.22 -10.50
C GLU A 123 17.19 -24.06 -9.53
N TYR A 124 16.45 -23.38 -8.62
CA TYR A 124 15.72 -24.05 -7.54
C TYR A 124 14.19 -24.08 -7.73
N HIS A 125 13.69 -23.90 -8.96
CA HIS A 125 12.24 -23.85 -9.24
C HIS A 125 11.46 -25.12 -8.85
N GLN A 126 12.11 -26.24 -8.72
CA GLN A 126 11.47 -27.52 -8.31
C GLN A 126 11.26 -27.57 -6.79
N THR A 127 12.22 -27.09 -6.02
CA THR A 127 12.26 -27.23 -4.55
C THR A 127 11.90 -25.96 -3.79
N ALA A 128 11.86 -24.82 -4.47
CA ALA A 128 11.57 -23.53 -3.84
C ALA A 128 10.49 -22.73 -4.59
N ARG A 129 9.76 -21.91 -3.83
CA ARG A 129 8.83 -20.90 -4.35
C ARG A 129 9.24 -19.54 -3.84
N PHE A 130 9.01 -18.52 -4.67
CA PHE A 130 9.37 -17.14 -4.35
C PHE A 130 8.09 -16.30 -4.34
N ILE A 131 7.90 -15.55 -3.26
CA ILE A 131 6.82 -14.56 -3.13
C ILE A 131 7.48 -13.20 -2.98
N LEU A 132 7.26 -12.33 -3.96
CA LEU A 132 7.78 -10.96 -3.96
C LEU A 132 6.63 -9.99 -3.69
N THR A 133 6.80 -9.09 -2.75
CA THR A 133 5.89 -7.94 -2.62
C THR A 133 6.60 -6.70 -3.12
N CYS A 134 5.88 -5.79 -3.77
CA CYS A 134 6.43 -4.51 -4.24
C CYS A 134 5.36 -3.42 -4.30
N ASN A 135 5.79 -2.18 -4.18
CA ASN A 135 4.94 -1.01 -4.40
C ASN A 135 5.09 -0.47 -5.82
N ALA A 136 6.29 -0.57 -6.39
CA ALA A 136 6.64 -0.09 -7.72
C ALA A 136 7.09 -1.26 -8.63
N PRO A 137 6.16 -2.00 -9.25
CA PRO A 137 6.50 -3.17 -10.08
C PRO A 137 7.41 -2.82 -11.27
N ASN A 138 7.35 -1.60 -11.77
CA ASN A 138 8.22 -1.11 -12.83
C ASN A 138 9.71 -1.01 -12.45
N ARG A 139 10.07 -1.13 -11.18
CA ARG A 139 11.46 -1.22 -10.71
C ARG A 139 12.00 -2.65 -10.73
N ILE A 140 11.15 -3.63 -10.94
CA ILE A 140 11.53 -5.04 -11.02
C ILE A 140 11.76 -5.40 -12.50
N MET A 141 12.85 -6.11 -12.78
CA MET A 141 13.23 -6.48 -14.14
C MET A 141 12.23 -7.46 -14.78
N ASP A 142 12.00 -7.33 -16.08
CA ASP A 142 11.05 -8.16 -16.85
C ASP A 142 11.34 -9.66 -16.73
N ALA A 143 12.62 -10.02 -16.57
CA ALA A 143 13.01 -11.41 -16.40
C ALA A 143 12.47 -12.05 -15.10
N ILE A 144 12.21 -11.30 -14.05
CA ILE A 144 11.52 -11.77 -12.84
C ILE A 144 10.01 -11.77 -13.07
N HIS A 145 9.47 -10.72 -13.71
CA HIS A 145 8.05 -10.65 -14.07
C HIS A 145 7.57 -11.88 -14.85
N SER A 146 8.37 -12.33 -15.83
CA SER A 146 8.02 -13.48 -16.67
C SER A 146 8.01 -14.82 -15.91
N ARG A 147 8.60 -14.89 -14.73
CA ARG A 147 8.69 -16.09 -13.89
C ARG A 147 7.66 -16.14 -12.78
N CYS A 148 7.04 -15.00 -12.49
CA CYS A 148 6.07 -14.88 -11.42
C CYS A 148 4.66 -14.75 -11.97
N GLN A 149 3.71 -15.39 -11.29
CA GLN A 149 2.32 -15.04 -11.45
C GLN A 149 2.07 -13.72 -10.75
N GLN A 150 1.66 -12.73 -11.52
CA GLN A 150 1.45 -11.38 -11.04
C GLN A 150 0.04 -11.22 -10.47
N MET A 151 -0.04 -10.61 -9.30
CA MET A 151 -1.29 -10.23 -8.67
C MET A 151 -1.21 -8.77 -8.27
N HIS A 152 -1.97 -7.93 -8.97
CA HIS A 152 -1.98 -6.49 -8.75
C HIS A 152 -3.15 -6.09 -7.84
N PHE A 153 -2.84 -5.35 -6.79
CA PHE A 153 -3.79 -4.79 -5.82
C PHE A 153 -3.97 -3.31 -6.12
N SER A 154 -4.97 -2.97 -6.93
CA SER A 154 -5.33 -1.57 -7.24
C SER A 154 -6.27 -0.98 -6.20
N SER A 155 -7.21 -1.79 -5.71
CA SER A 155 -8.19 -1.43 -4.68
C SER A 155 -8.63 -2.71 -3.96
N ILE A 156 -9.22 -2.55 -2.79
CA ILE A 156 -9.96 -3.59 -2.06
C ILE A 156 -11.45 -3.27 -2.15
N ASP A 157 -12.32 -4.25 -1.94
CA ASP A 157 -13.75 -3.98 -1.83
C ASP A 157 -14.01 -3.03 -0.67
N GLN A 158 -14.66 -1.89 -0.94
CA GLN A 158 -14.89 -0.85 0.08
C GLN A 158 -15.88 -1.31 1.16
N THR A 159 -16.84 -2.16 0.81
CA THR A 159 -17.79 -2.72 1.76
C THR A 159 -17.10 -3.65 2.73
N GLU A 160 -16.27 -4.56 2.21
CA GLU A 160 -15.45 -5.47 3.00
C GLU A 160 -14.43 -4.72 3.87
N PHE A 161 -13.83 -3.65 3.31
CA PHE A 161 -12.93 -2.77 4.07
C PHE A 161 -13.64 -2.16 5.28
N THR A 162 -14.83 -1.57 5.06
CA THR A 162 -15.64 -0.96 6.13
C THR A 162 -16.08 -2.01 7.15
N ALA A 163 -16.54 -3.18 6.69
CA ALA A 163 -16.94 -4.28 7.55
C ALA A 163 -15.77 -4.76 8.42
N ARG A 164 -14.55 -4.82 7.89
CA ARG A 164 -13.36 -5.21 8.66
C ARG A 164 -13.07 -4.22 9.78
N ILE A 165 -13.14 -2.91 9.54
CA ILE A 165 -12.94 -1.91 10.59
C ILE A 165 -14.05 -1.97 11.64
N ALA A 166 -15.30 -2.11 11.20
CA ALA A 166 -16.44 -2.28 12.13
C ALA A 166 -16.26 -3.51 13.03
N THR A 167 -15.82 -4.63 12.47
CA THR A 167 -15.54 -5.86 13.24
C THR A 167 -14.50 -5.61 14.33
N ILE A 168 -13.39 -4.93 13.99
CA ILE A 168 -12.33 -4.59 14.96
C ILE A 168 -12.89 -3.73 16.09
N LEU A 169 -13.70 -2.71 15.77
CA LEU A 169 -14.32 -1.84 16.77
C LEU A 169 -15.26 -2.61 17.71
N VAL A 170 -16.07 -3.53 17.16
CA VAL A 170 -16.96 -4.38 17.95
C VAL A 170 -16.18 -5.32 18.87
N GLU A 171 -15.10 -5.95 18.37
CA GLU A 171 -14.26 -6.85 19.17
C GLU A 171 -13.52 -6.13 20.29
N GLU A 172 -13.16 -4.86 20.08
CA GLU A 172 -12.55 -4.01 21.13
C GLU A 172 -13.60 -3.34 22.05
N GLY A 173 -14.90 -3.60 21.81
CA GLY A 173 -15.99 -3.04 22.62
C GLY A 173 -16.14 -1.52 22.49
N VAL A 174 -15.80 -0.97 21.33
CA VAL A 174 -15.86 0.46 21.05
C VAL A 174 -17.22 0.81 20.47
N GLU A 175 -17.90 1.78 21.07
CA GLU A 175 -19.11 2.38 20.51
C GLU A 175 -18.77 3.32 19.36
N PHE A 176 -19.48 3.21 18.24
CA PHE A 176 -19.27 4.06 17.08
C PHE A 176 -20.56 4.31 16.31
N ASP A 177 -20.63 5.45 15.66
CA ASP A 177 -21.64 5.81 14.69
C ASP A 177 -21.19 5.45 13.27
N LEU A 178 -22.13 5.00 12.42
CA LEU A 178 -21.82 4.58 11.06
C LEU A 178 -21.33 5.73 10.17
N ASP A 179 -21.87 6.94 10.35
CA ASP A 179 -21.43 8.11 9.59
C ASP A 179 -20.00 8.52 9.97
N THR A 180 -19.68 8.38 11.26
CA THR A 180 -18.32 8.57 11.78
C THR A 180 -17.38 7.55 11.16
N LEU A 181 -17.73 6.26 11.20
CA LEU A 181 -16.91 5.21 10.60
C LEU A 181 -16.70 5.42 9.10
N ASP A 182 -17.75 5.76 8.35
CA ASP A 182 -17.67 6.06 6.91
C ASP A 182 -16.71 7.21 6.61
N THR A 183 -16.68 8.21 7.48
CA THR A 183 -15.70 9.32 7.37
C THR A 183 -14.26 8.82 7.49
N TYR A 184 -13.94 7.96 8.49
CA TYR A 184 -12.61 7.37 8.62
C TYR A 184 -12.22 6.52 7.41
N VAL A 185 -13.17 5.73 6.89
CA VAL A 185 -12.97 4.91 5.69
C VAL A 185 -12.67 5.80 4.49
N LYS A 186 -13.48 6.80 4.18
CA LYS A 186 -13.28 7.72 3.04
C LYS A 186 -11.93 8.41 3.06
N ILE A 187 -11.44 8.75 4.25
CA ILE A 187 -10.16 9.44 4.44
C ILE A 187 -8.97 8.54 4.19
N THR A 188 -9.08 7.25 4.51
CA THR A 188 -7.92 6.35 4.55
C THR A 188 -7.91 5.30 3.45
N TYR A 189 -9.06 5.04 2.82
CA TYR A 189 -9.17 4.07 1.74
C TYR A 189 -8.19 4.38 0.59
N PRO A 190 -7.50 3.38 0.04
CA PRO A 190 -7.59 1.94 0.30
C PRO A 190 -6.58 1.39 1.33
N ASP A 191 -5.93 2.23 2.14
CA ASP A 191 -4.91 1.84 3.11
C ASP A 191 -5.53 1.37 4.43
N LEU A 192 -5.74 0.04 4.55
CA LEU A 192 -6.33 -0.58 5.74
C LEU A 192 -5.45 -0.39 6.99
N ARG A 193 -4.12 -0.43 6.84
CA ARG A 193 -3.17 -0.22 7.95
C ARG A 193 -3.32 1.20 8.51
N LYS A 194 -3.39 2.19 7.63
CA LYS A 194 -3.60 3.59 8.02
C LYS A 194 -4.96 3.77 8.72
N CYS A 195 -6.01 3.14 8.19
CA CYS A 195 -7.35 3.21 8.79
C CYS A 195 -7.37 2.64 10.21
N ILE A 196 -6.86 1.43 10.42
CA ILE A 196 -6.82 0.79 11.74
C ILE A 196 -6.05 1.65 12.75
N ASN A 197 -4.88 2.15 12.37
CA ASN A 197 -4.09 3.03 13.24
C ASN A 197 -4.82 4.33 13.57
N PHE A 198 -5.46 4.94 12.58
CA PHE A 198 -6.18 6.20 12.75
C PHE A 198 -7.41 6.03 13.65
N VAL A 199 -8.16 4.96 13.47
CA VAL A 199 -9.28 4.58 14.34
C VAL A 199 -8.79 4.33 15.77
N GLN A 200 -7.73 3.52 15.96
CA GLN A 200 -7.17 3.22 17.28
C GLN A 200 -6.73 4.48 18.04
N GLN A 201 -6.16 5.47 17.34
CA GLN A 201 -5.71 6.73 17.94
C GLN A 201 -6.88 7.61 18.41
N ASN A 202 -8.05 7.48 17.78
CA ASN A 202 -9.21 8.32 18.05
C ASN A 202 -10.28 7.64 18.91
N VAL A 203 -9.99 6.48 19.47
CA VAL A 203 -10.83 5.84 20.49
C VAL A 203 -10.48 6.41 21.86
N ARG A 204 -11.47 7.05 22.52
CA ARG A 204 -11.38 7.56 23.89
C ARG A 204 -12.61 7.14 24.68
N ASP A 205 -12.39 6.73 25.91
CA ASP A 205 -13.45 6.35 26.85
C ASP A 205 -14.45 5.30 26.29
N GLY A 206 -13.95 4.38 25.46
CA GLY A 206 -14.77 3.32 24.85
C GLY A 206 -15.60 3.75 23.64
N SER A 207 -15.43 4.98 23.14
CA SER A 207 -16.15 5.49 21.98
C SER A 207 -15.22 6.00 20.90
N LEU A 208 -15.57 5.79 19.63
CA LEU A 208 -14.88 6.39 18.49
C LEU A 208 -15.32 7.84 18.36
N LEU A 209 -14.37 8.76 18.52
CA LEU A 209 -14.64 10.18 18.36
C LEU A 209 -14.97 10.49 16.90
N SER A 210 -15.89 11.44 16.67
CA SER A 210 -16.07 12.00 15.33
C SER A 210 -14.72 12.54 14.84
N ALA A 211 -14.38 12.27 13.58
CA ALA A 211 -13.19 12.81 12.95
C ALA A 211 -13.37 14.34 12.83
N ASN A 212 -13.19 15.06 13.93
CA ASN A 212 -13.20 16.51 13.91
C ASN A 212 -11.97 17.01 13.16
N ALA A 213 -12.18 18.01 12.36
CA ALA A 213 -11.20 18.67 11.49
C ALA A 213 -9.86 19.05 12.18
N SER A 214 -9.84 19.13 13.51
CA SER A 214 -8.64 19.48 14.29
C SER A 214 -7.74 18.30 14.66
N ASP A 215 -8.26 17.06 14.70
CA ASP A 215 -7.49 15.86 15.09
C ASP A 215 -7.12 14.97 13.90
N ALA A 216 -7.82 15.13 12.78
CA ALA A 216 -7.57 14.47 11.51
C ALA A 216 -6.42 15.13 10.71
N GLY A 217 -5.35 15.52 11.37
CA GLY A 217 -4.23 16.32 10.87
C GLY A 217 -3.59 15.94 9.53
N VAL A 218 -4.14 15.00 8.77
CA VAL A 218 -3.57 14.58 7.48
C VAL A 218 -4.62 14.46 6.35
N ALA A 219 -5.88 14.18 6.65
CA ALA A 219 -6.87 13.96 5.57
C ALA A 219 -7.78 15.17 5.35
N ASP A 220 -8.04 15.95 6.37
CA ASP A 220 -8.94 17.10 6.29
C ASP A 220 -8.32 18.30 5.56
N TYR A 221 -7.01 18.48 5.63
CA TYR A 221 -6.36 19.61 4.93
C TYR A 221 -6.53 19.55 3.41
N LYS A 222 -6.67 18.35 2.81
CA LYS A 222 -6.90 18.21 1.36
C LYS A 222 -8.29 18.71 0.99
N VAL A 223 -9.30 18.36 1.78
CA VAL A 223 -10.68 18.82 1.57
C VAL A 223 -10.78 20.34 1.82
N GLN A 224 -10.25 20.83 2.93
CA GLN A 224 -10.21 22.27 3.23
C GLN A 224 -9.41 23.04 2.17
N MET A 225 -8.30 22.48 1.70
CA MET A 225 -7.53 23.07 0.61
C MET A 225 -8.36 23.23 -0.66
N VAL A 226 -9.16 22.20 -1.02
CA VAL A 226 -10.05 22.27 -2.19
C VAL A 226 -11.15 23.32 -2.00
N GLU A 227 -11.75 23.40 -0.84
CA GLU A 227 -12.76 24.43 -0.54
C GLU A 227 -12.17 25.85 -0.68
N LEU A 228 -10.98 26.08 -0.12
CA LEU A 228 -10.25 27.34 -0.25
C LEU A 228 -9.85 27.62 -1.70
N PHE A 229 -9.45 26.58 -2.44
CA PHE A 229 -9.10 26.66 -3.83
C PHE A 229 -10.31 27.07 -4.68
N LYS A 230 -11.46 26.38 -4.53
CA LYS A 230 -12.72 26.70 -5.21
C LYS A 230 -13.26 28.10 -4.84
N ALA A 231 -13.00 28.55 -3.61
CA ALA A 231 -13.35 29.90 -3.17
C ALA A 231 -12.39 31.00 -3.69
N GLY A 232 -11.39 30.64 -4.53
CA GLY A 232 -10.38 31.58 -5.04
C GLY A 232 -9.34 32.04 -4.03
N LYS A 233 -9.34 31.45 -2.80
CA LYS A 233 -8.44 31.83 -1.71
C LYS A 233 -7.11 31.06 -1.80
N ILE A 234 -6.42 31.17 -2.95
CA ILE A 234 -5.23 30.36 -3.27
C ILE A 234 -4.10 30.52 -2.27
N LYS A 235 -3.91 31.74 -1.73
CA LYS A 235 -2.90 31.98 -0.70
C LYS A 235 -3.16 31.15 0.56
N GLN A 236 -4.41 31.09 1.01
CA GLN A 236 -4.79 30.31 2.21
C GLN A 236 -4.72 28.81 1.93
N ALA A 237 -5.14 28.35 0.76
CA ALA A 237 -5.01 26.95 0.34
C ALA A 237 -3.54 26.48 0.35
N ARG A 238 -2.62 27.30 -0.17
CA ARG A 238 -1.18 27.03 -0.13
C ARG A 238 -0.63 26.96 1.28
N GLN A 239 -0.95 27.95 2.11
CA GLN A 239 -0.49 28.02 3.50
C GLN A 239 -0.98 26.80 4.29
N LEU A 240 -2.23 26.42 4.12
CA LEU A 240 -2.78 25.21 4.75
C LEU A 240 -2.03 23.95 4.30
N LEU A 241 -1.80 23.80 3.01
CA LEU A 241 -1.13 22.64 2.44
C LEU A 241 0.32 22.50 2.95
N CYS A 242 1.09 23.60 2.91
CA CYS A 242 2.48 23.61 3.37
C CYS A 242 2.61 23.43 4.90
N ALA A 243 1.63 23.90 5.67
CA ALA A 243 1.63 23.70 7.13
C ALA A 243 1.23 22.29 7.57
N SER A 244 0.45 21.57 6.75
CA SER A 244 -0.16 20.29 7.13
C SER A 244 0.49 19.09 6.44
N ALA A 245 0.99 19.26 5.22
CA ALA A 245 1.63 18.19 4.46
C ALA A 245 3.10 18.01 4.86
N ARG A 246 3.51 16.78 5.14
CA ARG A 246 4.92 16.47 5.34
C ARG A 246 5.66 16.45 4.00
N PRO A 247 6.94 16.83 3.96
CA PRO A 247 7.72 16.81 2.72
C PRO A 247 7.68 15.47 1.98
N GLU A 248 7.66 14.36 2.72
CA GLU A 248 7.60 13.00 2.21
C GLU A 248 6.24 12.66 1.57
N GLU A 249 5.15 13.30 2.01
CA GLU A 249 3.78 13.09 1.52
C GLU A 249 3.45 13.96 0.31
N MET A 250 4.30 14.93 -0.03
CA MET A 250 4.02 15.88 -1.11
C MET A 250 3.98 15.21 -2.49
N GLY A 251 4.73 14.13 -2.68
CA GLY A 251 4.63 13.28 -3.87
C GLY A 251 3.25 12.65 -4.05
N ASP A 252 2.64 12.18 -2.96
CA ASP A 252 1.33 11.54 -2.95
C ASP A 252 0.19 12.55 -3.21
N ILE A 253 0.42 13.84 -2.93
CA ILE A 253 -0.55 14.90 -3.21
C ILE A 253 -0.77 15.07 -4.71
N TYR A 254 0.27 14.96 -5.55
CA TYR A 254 0.14 15.01 -7.00
C TYR A 254 -0.71 13.84 -7.53
N ARG A 255 -0.50 12.66 -6.98
CA ARG A 255 -1.32 11.49 -7.31
C ARG A 255 -2.77 11.70 -6.91
N TRP A 256 -3.01 12.19 -5.70
CA TRP A 256 -4.34 12.53 -5.22
C TRP A 256 -5.02 13.60 -6.09
N MET A 257 -4.30 14.64 -6.51
CA MET A 257 -4.83 15.66 -7.42
C MET A 257 -5.26 15.05 -8.76
N TYR A 258 -4.46 14.14 -9.30
CA TYR A 258 -4.79 13.42 -10.54
C TYR A 258 -6.02 12.51 -10.37
N ASP A 259 -6.15 11.81 -9.26
CA ASP A 259 -7.30 10.93 -8.99
C ASP A 259 -8.60 11.73 -8.73
N ASN A 260 -8.50 13.05 -8.48
CA ASN A 260 -9.60 13.96 -8.17
C ASN A 260 -9.65 15.16 -9.13
N LEU A 261 -9.43 14.97 -10.42
CA LEU A 261 -9.41 16.04 -11.45
C LEU A 261 -10.67 16.90 -11.48
N ASP A 262 -11.83 16.33 -11.17
CA ASP A 262 -13.11 17.03 -11.09
C ASP A 262 -13.11 18.20 -10.07
N LEU A 263 -12.18 18.20 -9.14
CA LEU A 263 -12.02 19.28 -8.18
C LEU A 263 -11.27 20.50 -8.76
N PHE A 264 -10.48 20.29 -9.82
CA PHE A 264 -9.58 21.28 -10.41
C PHE A 264 -9.98 21.75 -11.80
N GLY A 265 -10.88 21.04 -12.50
CA GLY A 265 -11.37 21.41 -13.83
C GLY A 265 -12.88 21.27 -13.94
N LYS A 266 -13.54 22.25 -14.61
CA LYS A 266 -15.00 22.26 -14.82
C LYS A 266 -15.45 21.51 -16.07
N ASP A 267 -14.60 21.47 -17.08
CA ASP A 267 -14.82 20.81 -18.35
C ASP A 267 -13.63 19.91 -18.71
N GLU A 268 -13.79 19.08 -19.74
CA GLU A 268 -12.76 18.12 -20.14
C GLU A 268 -11.46 18.82 -20.58
N GLU A 269 -11.55 19.96 -21.27
CA GLU A 269 -10.37 20.70 -21.71
C GLU A 269 -9.56 21.22 -20.50
N THR A 270 -10.24 21.78 -19.51
CA THR A 270 -9.61 22.25 -18.26
C THR A 270 -9.02 21.08 -17.46
N LYS A 271 -9.66 19.93 -17.43
CA LYS A 271 -9.13 18.71 -16.79
C LYS A 271 -7.87 18.23 -17.50
N ASP A 272 -7.85 18.20 -18.83
CA ASP A 272 -6.67 17.82 -19.60
C ASP A 272 -5.50 18.78 -19.33
N GLN A 273 -5.74 20.07 -19.26
CA GLN A 273 -4.73 21.07 -18.89
C GLN A 273 -4.26 20.87 -17.45
N ALA A 274 -5.16 20.52 -16.53
CA ALA A 274 -4.79 20.20 -15.14
C ALA A 274 -3.87 18.98 -15.06
N VAL A 275 -4.11 17.93 -15.86
CA VAL A 275 -3.22 16.75 -15.95
C VAL A 275 -1.81 17.16 -16.35
N LEU A 276 -1.67 18.04 -17.37
CA LEU A 276 -0.36 18.52 -17.83
C LEU A 276 0.37 19.30 -16.73
N VAL A 277 -0.34 20.14 -15.99
CA VAL A 277 0.22 20.91 -14.88
C VAL A 277 0.64 20.00 -13.74
N ILE A 278 -0.19 19.03 -13.35
CA ILE A 278 0.11 18.06 -12.30
C ILE A 278 1.33 17.18 -12.68
N LYS A 279 1.35 16.69 -13.93
CA LYS A 279 2.48 15.91 -14.47
C LYS A 279 3.78 16.69 -14.41
N GLN A 280 3.77 17.96 -14.83
CA GLN A 280 4.96 18.82 -14.77
C GLN A 280 5.39 19.03 -13.32
N GLY A 281 4.44 19.28 -12.41
CA GLY A 281 4.72 19.42 -10.98
C GLY A 281 5.36 18.16 -10.34
N LEU A 282 4.90 16.99 -10.75
CA LEU A 282 5.47 15.71 -10.29
C LEU A 282 6.91 15.51 -10.79
N VAL A 283 7.21 15.89 -12.03
CA VAL A 283 8.58 15.84 -12.59
C VAL A 283 9.48 16.82 -11.85
N ASP A 284 9.02 18.06 -11.68
CA ASP A 284 9.78 19.10 -10.99
C ASP A 284 10.03 18.75 -9.53
N HIS A 285 9.10 18.04 -8.88
CA HIS A 285 9.24 17.56 -7.49
C HIS A 285 10.49 16.70 -7.26
N MET A 286 10.89 15.94 -8.27
CA MET A 286 12.09 15.11 -8.21
C MET A 286 13.39 15.91 -8.35
N LEU A 287 13.33 17.16 -8.82
CA LEU A 287 14.48 17.99 -9.18
C LEU A 287 14.66 19.19 -8.25
N ILE A 288 13.59 19.66 -7.61
CA ILE A 288 13.59 20.87 -6.80
C ILE A 288 13.92 20.52 -5.34
N ALA A 289 14.84 21.28 -4.75
CA ALA A 289 15.25 21.07 -3.36
C ALA A 289 14.16 21.38 -2.32
N ASP A 290 13.17 22.21 -2.68
CA ASP A 290 12.08 22.60 -1.79
C ASP A 290 10.72 22.16 -2.39
N PRO A 291 10.15 21.05 -1.88
CA PRO A 291 8.87 20.53 -2.34
C PRO A 291 7.69 21.51 -2.14
N GLU A 292 7.72 22.35 -1.10
CA GLU A 292 6.65 23.30 -0.80
C GLU A 292 6.53 24.39 -1.86
N ILE A 293 7.67 24.88 -2.35
CA ILE A 293 7.72 25.88 -3.43
C ILE A 293 7.12 25.29 -4.70
N ASN A 294 7.49 24.06 -5.04
CA ASN A 294 6.98 23.38 -6.23
C ASN A 294 5.46 23.18 -6.16
N LEU A 295 4.96 22.62 -5.06
CA LEU A 295 3.54 22.38 -4.84
C LEU A 295 2.72 23.69 -4.87
N SER A 296 3.29 24.75 -4.27
CA SER A 296 2.71 26.09 -4.33
C SER A 296 2.59 26.61 -5.77
N ALA A 297 3.60 26.40 -6.61
CA ALA A 297 3.61 26.80 -8.00
C ALA A 297 2.55 26.03 -8.83
N VAL A 298 2.38 24.73 -8.56
CA VAL A 298 1.35 23.89 -9.18
C VAL A 298 -0.04 24.39 -8.85
N LEU A 299 -0.33 24.67 -7.57
CA LEU A 299 -1.64 25.23 -7.16
C LEU A 299 -1.95 26.56 -7.85
N ILE A 300 -0.96 27.45 -8.00
CA ILE A 300 -1.14 28.72 -8.71
C ILE A 300 -1.43 28.48 -10.20
N LYS A 301 -0.74 27.53 -10.84
CA LYS A 301 -0.99 27.17 -12.23
C LYS A 301 -2.40 26.60 -12.44
N LEU A 302 -2.82 25.66 -11.56
CA LEU A 302 -4.17 25.09 -11.58
C LEU A 302 -5.26 26.16 -11.39
N ALA A 303 -5.04 27.13 -10.49
CA ALA A 303 -5.98 28.22 -10.26
C ALA A 303 -6.13 29.17 -11.46
N ARG A 304 -5.16 29.23 -12.34
CA ARG A 304 -5.23 30.05 -13.57
C ARG A 304 -5.99 29.37 -14.70
N LEU A 305 -6.31 28.07 -14.56
CA LEU A 305 -7.09 27.31 -15.52
C LEU A 305 -8.61 27.45 -15.29
N GLN A 306 -9.03 27.88 -14.09
CA GLN A 306 -10.43 28.12 -13.71
C GLN A 306 -10.93 29.50 -14.10
#